data_6bab805d753cd2ccb7e144f0b35b65d9
#
_entry.id   6bab805d753cd2ccb7e144f0b35b65d9
#
_cell.length_a   1.000
_cell.length_b   1.000
_cell.length_c   1.000
_cell.angle_alpha   90.00
_cell.angle_beta   90.00
_cell.angle_gamma   90.00
#
_symmetry.space_group_name_H-M   'P 1'
#
loop_
_entity.id
_entity.type
_entity.pdbx_description
1 polymer ?
#
loop_
_entity_poly.entity_id
_entity_poly.type
_entity_poly.pdbx_seq_one_letter_code
_entity_poly.pdbx_strand_id
1 'polypeptide(L)'
;MKKLSIVILTLMSVSSAYARADVSLRNGNFFVSFRDISYPGGIEPKVERVYNSKSDFNGIFGNGWGTQYETHLNIDPDGSIIVTEYGGGANNRFLPKDYSAKGLNEAVNSVFEAAKKSGVVTSASEADRYKKRLTNDFDFRSKQYSIFVNKGTLQRKQVLEGTQYTTTEYQYQYITKVKGGYVRVMEAGDIQKFNEAGKMVQLMDRNKNFVNFTYDRNNHLIQLADNQNRKMNFTYNPQNLVDKITGESGKYAQYRYNREGFMVGSRDDNGVENTFGYTKDQFLNLNEIGYPNDKGPDGKPKKMTIQYFGPDKKSNVRAVTNPDGTTSEYEYLSDLKSPNYYAVHVLLKDAKGARISDSKYEYFYKTKLGGQDFTEKMISTIDGDKTETVYDQKLGYPVKIVNNGRTTTMEYDPKGRMIKKTTPIETTELSYDAKVGKVAKVSKKLKSGTVLWSEFQYDQASGNLLFARNNDKKTVKLVYDPEGRIRALVDQTGRQLTFRYNDLSKPIEISDPKLGTVKFSYKNSGEVDKIDSNGGANVATEVMRALQGLIDITAPAGVTMSI
;
A
#
# COMPACT_ATOMS: atom_id res chain seq x y z
N MET A 1 0.05 -9.58 -32.18
CA MET A 1 -0.19 -10.41 -30.99
C MET A 1 0.41 -9.86 -29.68
N LYS A 2 1.68 -9.38 -29.63
CA LYS A 2 2.29 -8.85 -28.40
C LYS A 2 1.65 -7.57 -27.81
N LYS A 3 0.98 -6.72 -28.62
CA LYS A 3 0.34 -5.48 -28.12
C LYS A 3 -1.10 -5.72 -27.58
N LEU A 4 -1.77 -6.78 -28.01
CA LEU A 4 -3.11 -7.16 -27.50
C LEU A 4 -3.03 -7.67 -26.06
N SER A 5 -1.92 -8.32 -25.69
CA SER A 5 -1.69 -8.81 -24.33
C SER A 5 -1.54 -7.69 -23.29
N ILE A 6 -1.11 -6.48 -23.68
CA ILE A 6 -0.86 -5.37 -22.76
C ILE A 6 -2.16 -4.69 -22.30
N VAL A 7 -3.17 -4.60 -23.19
CA VAL A 7 -4.46 -3.97 -22.86
C VAL A 7 -5.32 -4.86 -21.95
N ILE A 8 -5.26 -6.18 -22.18
CA ILE A 8 -5.90 -7.17 -21.29
C ILE A 8 -5.18 -7.19 -19.93
N LEU A 9 -3.86 -6.92 -19.90
CA LEU A 9 -3.07 -6.87 -18.66
C LEU A 9 -3.43 -5.68 -17.75
N THR A 10 -3.91 -4.56 -18.28
CA THR A 10 -4.29 -3.38 -17.48
C THR A 10 -5.66 -3.55 -16.82
N LEU A 11 -6.53 -4.38 -17.41
CA LEU A 11 -7.83 -4.76 -16.83
C LEU A 11 -7.76 -6.05 -15.98
N MET A 12 -6.67 -6.80 -16.12
CA MET A 12 -6.44 -8.05 -15.42
C MET A 12 -5.09 -7.96 -14.72
N SER A 13 -5.10 -7.72 -13.42
CA SER A 13 -3.90 -7.92 -12.62
C SER A 13 -3.44 -9.37 -12.78
N VAL A 14 -2.40 -9.60 -13.58
CA VAL A 14 -1.69 -10.88 -13.58
C VAL A 14 -1.13 -11.05 -12.19
N SER A 15 -1.75 -11.91 -11.39
CA SER A 15 -1.13 -12.38 -10.17
C SER A 15 0.14 -13.12 -10.59
N SER A 16 1.30 -12.52 -10.33
CA SER A 16 2.56 -13.26 -10.40
C SER A 16 2.41 -14.47 -9.47
N ALA A 17 2.75 -15.66 -9.96
CA ALA A 17 2.69 -16.91 -9.18
C ALA A 17 3.60 -16.88 -7.93
N TYR A 18 4.44 -15.87 -7.82
CA TYR A 18 5.33 -15.66 -6.68
C TYR A 18 4.88 -14.50 -5.80
N ALA A 19 5.13 -14.64 -4.50
CA ALA A 19 4.98 -13.57 -3.54
C ALA A 19 5.73 -12.31 -3.97
N ARG A 20 5.14 -11.14 -3.75
CA ARG A 20 5.85 -9.87 -3.89
C ARG A 20 6.75 -9.69 -2.68
N ALA A 21 8.04 -9.96 -2.88
CA ALA A 21 9.07 -9.82 -1.84
C ALA A 21 10.03 -8.71 -2.21
N ASP A 22 10.44 -7.91 -1.22
CA ASP A 22 11.41 -6.84 -1.42
C ASP A 22 12.15 -6.53 -0.10
N VAL A 23 13.23 -5.76 -0.22
CA VAL A 23 13.98 -5.23 0.92
C VAL A 23 13.87 -3.70 0.92
N SER A 24 13.35 -3.17 2.02
CA SER A 24 13.32 -1.72 2.21
C SER A 24 14.74 -1.16 2.31
N LEU A 25 15.18 -0.45 1.27
CA LEU A 25 16.50 0.16 1.24
C LEU A 25 16.69 1.20 2.35
N ARG A 26 15.60 1.79 2.85
CA ARG A 26 15.64 2.78 3.91
C ARG A 26 16.08 2.22 5.27
N ASN A 27 15.77 0.97 5.56
CA ASN A 27 16.00 0.39 6.90
C ASN A 27 16.41 -1.09 6.89
N GLY A 28 16.69 -1.68 5.72
CA GLY A 28 17.11 -3.08 5.59
C GLY A 28 16.08 -4.11 6.02
N ASN A 29 14.80 -3.77 6.04
CA ASN A 29 13.71 -4.67 6.38
C ASN A 29 13.33 -5.54 5.19
N PHE A 30 13.26 -6.86 5.39
CA PHE A 30 12.63 -7.77 4.42
C PHE A 30 11.12 -7.75 4.63
N PHE A 31 10.37 -7.64 3.55
CA PHE A 31 8.93 -7.82 3.56
C PHE A 31 8.47 -8.65 2.38
N VAL A 32 7.39 -9.39 2.58
CA VAL A 32 6.77 -10.24 1.54
C VAL A 32 5.27 -10.28 1.76
N SER A 33 4.50 -10.23 0.66
CA SER A 33 3.05 -10.34 0.71
C SER A 33 2.53 -11.57 -0.03
N PHE A 34 1.47 -12.16 0.51
CA PHE A 34 0.72 -13.27 -0.07
C PHE A 34 -0.76 -12.92 -0.07
N ARG A 35 -1.42 -13.12 -1.21
CA ARG A 35 -2.88 -13.03 -1.32
C ARG A 35 -3.44 -14.43 -1.18
N ASP A 36 -4.17 -14.69 -0.11
CA ASP A 36 -4.65 -16.02 0.25
C ASP A 36 -6.05 -16.31 -0.24
N ILE A 37 -6.94 -15.30 -0.25
CA ILE A 37 -8.32 -15.39 -0.73
C ILE A 37 -8.79 -14.00 -1.14
N SER A 38 -9.50 -13.88 -2.27
CA SER A 38 -10.07 -12.60 -2.71
C SER A 38 -11.33 -12.77 -3.54
N TYR A 39 -12.19 -11.75 -3.47
CA TYR A 39 -13.36 -11.60 -4.32
C TYR A 39 -13.27 -10.29 -5.09
N PRO A 40 -13.20 -10.33 -6.44
CA PRO A 40 -13.20 -9.09 -7.22
C PRO A 40 -14.50 -8.33 -7.02
N GLY A 41 -14.43 -6.99 -7.07
CA GLY A 41 -15.58 -6.12 -6.90
C GLY A 41 -15.20 -4.66 -6.74
N GLY A 42 -16.15 -3.81 -6.42
CA GLY A 42 -15.93 -2.37 -6.22
C GLY A 42 -14.89 -2.11 -5.12
N ILE A 43 -15.12 -2.66 -3.94
CA ILE A 43 -14.06 -2.86 -2.94
C ILE A 43 -13.74 -4.36 -2.92
N GLU A 44 -12.52 -4.73 -3.21
CA GLU A 44 -12.09 -6.12 -3.29
C GLU A 44 -11.92 -6.71 -1.88
N PRO A 45 -12.90 -7.50 -1.34
CA PRO A 45 -12.66 -8.20 -0.08
C PRO A 45 -11.57 -9.23 -0.33
N LYS A 46 -10.44 -9.10 0.35
CA LYS A 46 -9.28 -9.98 0.18
C LYS A 46 -8.55 -10.17 1.48
N VAL A 47 -7.99 -11.32 1.71
CA VAL A 47 -7.00 -11.53 2.75
C VAL A 47 -5.63 -11.53 2.12
N GLU A 48 -4.87 -10.50 2.44
CA GLU A 48 -3.48 -10.35 2.08
C GLU A 48 -2.65 -10.31 3.37
N ARG A 49 -1.73 -11.26 3.50
CA ARG A 49 -0.77 -11.32 4.61
C ARG A 49 0.52 -10.65 4.20
N VAL A 50 1.08 -9.88 5.10
CA VAL A 50 2.40 -9.25 4.92
C VAL A 50 3.31 -9.67 6.05
N TYR A 51 4.46 -10.24 5.71
CA TYR A 51 5.54 -10.45 6.66
C TYR A 51 6.46 -9.24 6.66
N ASN A 52 6.96 -8.90 7.86
CA ASN A 52 7.87 -7.78 8.05
C ASN A 52 8.95 -8.22 9.06
N SER A 53 10.20 -8.36 8.59
CA SER A 53 11.29 -8.91 9.40
C SER A 53 11.64 -8.07 10.63
N LYS A 54 11.37 -6.77 10.62
CA LYS A 54 11.65 -5.86 11.74
C LYS A 54 10.45 -5.59 12.64
N SER A 55 9.31 -6.23 12.37
CA SER A 55 8.11 -6.08 13.16
C SER A 55 8.14 -7.00 14.38
N ASP A 56 7.89 -6.43 15.56
CA ASP A 56 7.63 -7.18 16.80
C ASP A 56 6.14 -7.52 16.96
N PHE A 57 5.34 -7.26 15.93
CA PHE A 57 3.91 -7.51 15.94
C PHE A 57 3.64 -9.02 15.93
N ASN A 58 2.79 -9.45 16.86
CA ASN A 58 2.27 -10.81 16.93
C ASN A 58 0.76 -10.73 16.75
N GLY A 59 0.31 -10.81 15.50
CA GLY A 59 -1.07 -10.68 15.10
C GLY A 59 -1.77 -12.02 14.92
N ILE A 60 -2.90 -11.98 14.23
CA ILE A 60 -3.72 -13.19 13.98
C ILE A 60 -3.02 -14.24 13.12
N PHE A 61 -1.94 -13.88 12.42
CA PHE A 61 -1.10 -14.77 11.62
C PHE A 61 0.26 -15.08 12.28
N GLY A 62 0.47 -14.69 13.55
CA GLY A 62 1.69 -14.94 14.30
C GLY A 62 2.78 -13.89 14.09
N ASN A 63 3.97 -14.18 14.62
CA ASN A 63 5.07 -13.23 14.70
C ASN A 63 5.56 -12.69 13.35
N GLY A 64 5.59 -11.36 13.23
CA GLY A 64 6.06 -10.65 12.04
C GLY A 64 5.06 -10.62 10.88
N TRP A 65 3.95 -11.34 10.98
CA TRP A 65 2.88 -11.36 9.99
C TRP A 65 1.73 -10.44 10.40
N GLY A 66 1.20 -9.71 9.44
CA GLY A 66 0.03 -8.86 9.63
C GLY A 66 -0.85 -8.81 8.38
N THR A 67 -2.04 -8.25 8.51
CA THR A 67 -2.98 -8.02 7.41
C THR A 67 -3.56 -6.62 7.48
N GLN A 68 -4.08 -6.11 6.36
CA GLN A 68 -4.71 -4.79 6.32
C GLN A 68 -5.83 -4.63 7.37
N TYR A 69 -6.45 -5.72 7.78
CA TYR A 69 -7.54 -5.73 8.78
C TYR A 69 -7.05 -5.56 10.22
N GLU A 70 -5.75 -5.65 10.44
CA GLU A 70 -5.08 -5.35 11.71
C GLU A 70 -4.55 -3.92 11.78
N THR A 71 -4.84 -3.10 10.75
CA THR A 71 -4.59 -1.66 10.82
C THR A 71 -5.37 -1.07 11.99
N HIS A 72 -4.67 -0.34 12.84
CA HIS A 72 -5.25 0.25 14.03
C HIS A 72 -4.71 1.65 14.28
N LEU A 73 -5.43 2.43 15.08
CA LEU A 73 -4.98 3.75 15.49
C LEU A 73 -4.79 3.82 17.01
N ASN A 74 -3.78 4.58 17.41
CA ASN A 74 -3.49 4.92 18.79
C ASN A 74 -3.39 6.43 18.96
N ILE A 75 -3.87 6.94 20.10
CA ILE A 75 -3.71 8.35 20.46
C ILE A 75 -2.43 8.48 21.24
N ASP A 76 -1.55 9.38 20.81
CA ASP A 76 -0.29 9.70 21.45
C ASP A 76 -0.49 10.78 22.55
N PRO A 77 0.39 10.88 23.57
CA PRO A 77 0.24 11.83 24.66
C PRO A 77 0.26 13.29 24.21
N ASP A 78 0.93 13.60 23.09
CA ASP A 78 0.97 14.95 22.51
C ASP A 78 -0.30 15.31 21.72
N GLY A 79 -1.29 14.43 21.72
CA GLY A 79 -2.56 14.59 21.04
C GLY A 79 -2.55 14.19 19.58
N SER A 80 -1.42 13.71 19.02
CA SER A 80 -1.39 13.12 17.69
C SER A 80 -2.03 11.74 17.66
N ILE A 81 -2.43 11.29 16.48
CA ILE A 81 -2.87 9.91 16.22
C ILE A 81 -1.78 9.22 15.41
N ILE A 82 -1.45 7.99 15.81
CA ILE A 82 -0.58 7.09 15.05
C ILE A 82 -1.46 5.99 14.47
N VAL A 83 -1.46 5.85 13.15
CA VAL A 83 -2.07 4.71 12.46
C VAL A 83 -0.96 3.74 12.12
N THR A 84 -1.01 2.55 12.69
CA THR A 84 -0.12 1.44 12.37
C THR A 84 -0.78 0.60 11.29
N GLU A 85 -0.20 0.58 10.11
CA GLU A 85 -0.70 -0.18 8.97
C GLU A 85 -0.39 -1.67 9.14
N TYR A 86 -1.31 -2.53 8.74
CA TYR A 86 -1.13 -3.99 8.74
C TYR A 86 -0.69 -4.58 10.11
N GLY A 87 -1.01 -3.90 11.20
CA GLY A 87 -0.65 -4.33 12.56
C GLY A 87 0.81 -4.11 12.94
N GLY A 88 1.76 -4.30 12.04
CA GLY A 88 3.20 -4.14 12.29
C GLY A 88 3.96 -3.51 11.14
N GLY A 89 3.26 -2.80 10.26
CA GLY A 89 3.84 -2.08 9.13
C GLY A 89 4.24 -0.64 9.48
N ALA A 90 4.07 0.27 8.52
CA ALA A 90 4.41 1.69 8.70
C ALA A 90 3.53 2.37 9.75
N ASN A 91 4.13 3.25 10.53
CA ASN A 91 3.45 4.15 11.45
C ASN A 91 3.22 5.50 10.77
N ASN A 92 1.96 5.82 10.48
CA ASN A 92 1.57 7.10 9.91
C ASN A 92 1.07 8.03 11.02
N ARG A 93 1.75 9.16 11.21
CA ARG A 93 1.39 10.14 12.24
C ARG A 93 0.49 11.22 11.69
N PHE A 94 -0.60 11.49 12.40
CA PHE A 94 -1.58 12.51 12.11
C PHE A 94 -1.59 13.55 13.23
N LEU A 95 -1.42 14.81 12.88
CA LEU A 95 -1.39 15.91 13.83
C LEU A 95 -2.73 16.63 13.86
N PRO A 96 -3.24 17.04 15.05
CA PRO A 96 -4.37 17.93 15.15
C PRO A 96 -4.00 19.33 14.64
N LYS A 97 -4.98 20.12 14.25
CA LYS A 97 -4.74 21.47 13.69
C LYS A 97 -4.04 22.42 14.68
N ASP A 98 -4.23 22.22 15.96
CA ASP A 98 -3.67 23.00 17.08
C ASP A 98 -2.38 22.39 17.66
N TYR A 99 -1.76 21.45 16.96
CA TYR A 99 -0.51 20.85 17.40
C TYR A 99 0.58 21.91 17.62
N SER A 100 1.19 21.90 18.78
CA SER A 100 2.14 22.94 19.20
C SER A 100 3.30 22.39 20.03
N ALA A 101 4.39 23.16 20.07
CA ALA A 101 5.53 22.86 20.95
C ALA A 101 5.14 22.83 22.45
N LYS A 102 4.15 23.63 22.85
CA LYS A 102 3.61 23.61 24.22
C LYS A 102 2.94 22.26 24.52
N GLY A 103 2.05 21.78 23.65
CA GLY A 103 1.40 20.48 23.82
C GLY A 103 2.40 19.30 23.81
N LEU A 104 3.44 19.38 22.98
CA LEU A 104 4.54 18.40 23.00
C LEU A 104 5.27 18.41 24.35
N ASN A 105 5.62 19.59 24.88
CA ASN A 105 6.31 19.69 26.17
C ASN A 105 5.46 19.18 27.34
N GLU A 106 4.15 19.45 27.33
CA GLU A 106 3.20 18.91 28.32
C GLU A 106 3.15 17.37 28.25
N ALA A 107 3.11 16.79 27.07
CA ALA A 107 3.14 15.36 26.86
C ALA A 107 4.46 14.72 27.35
N VAL A 108 5.60 15.32 26.98
CA VAL A 108 6.92 14.88 27.45
C VAL A 108 6.99 14.90 28.98
N ASN A 109 6.53 15.98 29.61
CA ASN A 109 6.53 16.10 31.06
C ASN A 109 5.62 15.06 31.73
N SER A 110 4.42 14.80 31.20
CA SER A 110 3.51 13.81 31.79
C SER A 110 4.07 12.39 31.74
N VAL A 111 4.68 11.99 30.61
CA VAL A 111 5.32 10.68 30.47
C VAL A 111 6.57 10.59 31.35
N PHE A 112 7.34 11.67 31.43
CA PHE A 112 8.54 11.74 32.28
C PHE A 112 8.21 11.60 33.77
N GLU A 113 7.19 12.30 34.28
CA GLU A 113 6.74 12.17 35.66
C GLU A 113 6.21 10.77 35.99
N ALA A 114 5.49 10.14 35.02
CA ALA A 114 5.09 8.75 35.18
C ALA A 114 6.28 7.79 35.25
N ALA A 115 7.35 8.04 34.45
CA ALA A 115 8.58 7.25 34.50
C ALA A 115 9.29 7.36 35.82
N LYS A 116 9.40 8.58 36.38
CA LYS A 116 9.94 8.79 37.74
C LYS A 116 9.13 8.04 38.80
N LYS A 117 7.80 8.23 38.78
CA LYS A 117 6.88 7.59 39.74
C LYS A 117 6.92 6.05 39.66
N SER A 118 7.27 5.51 38.51
CA SER A 118 7.40 4.06 38.27
C SER A 118 8.84 3.55 38.50
N GLY A 119 9.78 4.36 38.95
CA GLY A 119 11.18 3.98 39.21
C GLY A 119 11.99 3.65 37.95
N VAL A 120 11.53 4.08 36.78
CA VAL A 120 12.24 3.89 35.50
C VAL A 120 13.40 4.87 35.37
N VAL A 121 13.30 6.02 36.01
CA VAL A 121 14.31 7.07 36.04
C VAL A 121 14.72 7.27 37.51
N THR A 122 15.97 6.96 37.85
CA THR A 122 16.46 6.93 39.24
C THR A 122 17.56 7.95 39.53
N SER A 123 18.24 8.47 38.49
CA SER A 123 19.31 9.44 38.64
C SER A 123 19.10 10.69 37.79
N ALA A 124 19.77 11.81 38.13
CA ALA A 124 19.70 13.06 37.38
C ALA A 124 20.22 12.91 35.94
N SER A 125 21.32 12.18 35.76
CA SER A 125 21.89 11.96 34.41
C SER A 125 21.00 11.10 33.52
N GLU A 126 20.27 10.14 34.11
CA GLU A 126 19.24 9.37 33.38
C GLU A 126 18.04 10.25 33.05
N ALA A 127 17.62 11.13 33.95
CA ALA A 127 16.52 12.04 33.78
C ALA A 127 16.68 12.90 32.50
N ASP A 128 17.87 13.52 32.36
CA ASP A 128 18.15 14.39 31.20
C ASP A 128 18.16 13.60 29.89
N ARG A 129 18.80 12.43 29.85
CA ARG A 129 18.84 11.56 28.67
C ARG A 129 17.44 11.06 28.30
N TYR A 130 16.66 10.62 29.28
CA TYR A 130 15.32 10.11 29.09
C TYR A 130 14.38 11.20 28.56
N LYS A 131 14.41 12.38 29.18
CA LYS A 131 13.59 13.53 28.76
C LYS A 131 13.96 14.01 27.36
N LYS A 132 15.25 14.10 27.03
CA LYS A 132 15.73 14.44 25.68
C LYS A 132 15.24 13.41 24.65
N ARG A 133 15.28 12.12 24.99
CA ARG A 133 14.77 11.07 24.13
C ARG A 133 13.26 11.15 23.95
N LEU A 134 12.48 11.39 25.00
CA LEU A 134 11.04 11.62 24.89
C LEU A 134 10.69 12.80 23.97
N THR A 135 11.53 13.83 23.92
CA THR A 135 11.32 15.01 23.08
C THR A 135 11.60 14.72 21.59
N ASN A 136 12.70 14.02 21.30
CA ASN A 136 13.25 13.90 19.95
C ASN A 136 12.91 12.58 19.25
N ASP A 137 12.38 11.57 19.98
CA ASP A 137 12.05 10.24 19.48
C ASP A 137 10.57 9.97 19.79
N PHE A 138 9.71 10.17 18.79
CA PHE A 138 8.27 10.02 18.98
C PHE A 138 7.85 8.57 19.19
N ASP A 139 8.54 7.60 18.56
CA ASP A 139 8.25 6.17 18.73
C ASP A 139 8.57 5.74 20.17
N PHE A 140 9.69 6.19 20.71
CA PHE A 140 10.02 5.96 22.10
C PHE A 140 8.99 6.59 23.04
N ARG A 141 8.59 7.83 22.80
CA ARG A 141 7.57 8.53 23.60
C ARG A 141 6.24 7.79 23.57
N SER A 142 5.76 7.41 22.40
CA SER A 142 4.52 6.66 22.21
C SER A 142 4.55 5.31 22.92
N LYS A 143 5.65 4.57 22.78
CA LYS A 143 5.86 3.28 23.47
C LYS A 143 5.83 3.44 24.99
N GLN A 144 6.54 4.42 25.55
CA GLN A 144 6.56 4.68 27.00
C GLN A 144 5.16 5.08 27.50
N TYR A 145 4.47 5.94 26.78
CA TYR A 145 3.10 6.32 27.11
C TYR A 145 2.17 5.13 27.17
N SER A 146 2.20 4.28 26.15
CA SER A 146 1.38 3.06 26.10
C SER A 146 1.64 2.13 27.28
N ILE A 147 2.91 1.97 27.69
CA ILE A 147 3.30 1.19 28.88
C ILE A 147 2.65 1.77 30.14
N PHE A 148 2.74 3.09 30.36
CA PHE A 148 2.19 3.73 31.56
C PHE A 148 0.67 3.79 31.58
N VAL A 149 0.02 3.92 30.41
CA VAL A 149 -1.44 3.81 30.30
C VAL A 149 -1.90 2.39 30.64
N ASN A 150 -1.25 1.38 30.10
CA ASN A 150 -1.59 -0.03 30.37
C ASN A 150 -1.35 -0.42 31.83
N LYS A 151 -0.36 0.20 32.51
CA LYS A 151 -0.12 0.04 33.96
C LYS A 151 -1.07 0.88 34.84
N GLY A 152 -1.94 1.70 34.24
CA GLY A 152 -2.81 2.62 34.98
C GLY A 152 -2.09 3.82 35.63
N THR A 153 -0.81 4.05 35.32
CA THR A 153 -0.01 5.17 35.85
C THR A 153 -0.35 6.48 35.15
N LEU A 154 -0.77 6.41 33.89
CA LEU A 154 -1.31 7.53 33.10
C LEU A 154 -2.72 7.22 32.60
N GLN A 155 -3.53 8.28 32.50
CA GLN A 155 -4.82 8.18 31.83
C GLN A 155 -4.65 8.36 30.33
N ARG A 156 -5.47 7.65 29.54
CA ARG A 156 -5.54 7.82 28.10
C ARG A 156 -6.03 9.23 27.77
N LYS A 157 -5.34 9.91 26.86
CA LYS A 157 -5.74 11.24 26.39
C LYS A 157 -7.13 11.19 25.76
N GLN A 158 -8.02 12.06 26.22
CA GLN A 158 -9.35 12.20 25.66
C GLN A 158 -9.30 13.11 24.42
N VAL A 159 -10.08 12.78 23.42
CA VAL A 159 -10.20 13.54 22.17
C VAL A 159 -11.65 13.99 22.00
N LEU A 160 -11.83 15.28 21.74
CA LEU A 160 -13.17 15.86 21.52
C LEU A 160 -13.74 15.47 20.16
N GLU A 161 -15.02 15.21 20.10
CA GLU A 161 -15.77 14.99 18.86
C GLU A 161 -15.59 16.16 17.89
N GLY A 162 -15.44 15.88 16.60
CA GLY A 162 -15.17 16.89 15.58
C GLY A 162 -13.68 17.26 15.42
N THR A 163 -12.78 16.81 16.31
CA THR A 163 -11.34 17.04 16.14
C THR A 163 -10.85 16.42 14.84
N GLN A 164 -10.17 17.21 14.02
CA GLN A 164 -9.58 16.79 12.76
C GLN A 164 -8.06 16.73 12.86
N TYR A 165 -7.50 15.69 12.23
CA TYR A 165 -6.08 15.39 12.16
C TYR A 165 -5.65 15.27 10.70
N THR A 166 -4.45 15.76 10.38
CA THR A 166 -3.86 15.63 9.04
C THR A 166 -2.51 14.94 9.14
N THR A 167 -2.18 14.15 8.12
CA THR A 167 -0.84 13.56 8.05
C THR A 167 0.20 14.62 7.67
N THR A 168 1.41 14.45 8.19
CA THR A 168 2.58 15.28 7.85
C THR A 168 3.49 14.59 6.84
N GLU A 169 3.18 13.35 6.48
CA GLU A 169 3.92 12.50 5.56
C GLU A 169 2.98 12.06 4.45
N TYR A 170 3.54 11.81 3.28
CA TYR A 170 2.92 11.14 2.13
C TYR A 170 1.39 11.20 2.03
N GLN A 171 0.84 11.70 0.92
CA GLN A 171 -0.58 11.60 0.58
C GLN A 171 -1.53 12.38 1.52
N TYR A 172 -2.34 13.24 0.94
CA TYR A 172 -3.34 14.00 1.68
C TYR A 172 -4.42 13.06 2.25
N GLN A 173 -4.28 12.78 3.54
CA GLN A 173 -5.23 11.99 4.31
C GLN A 173 -5.61 12.77 5.57
N TYR A 174 -6.79 12.51 6.10
CA TYR A 174 -7.21 13.09 7.37
C TYR A 174 -8.03 12.12 8.18
N ILE A 175 -8.02 12.31 9.50
CA ILE A 175 -8.84 11.58 10.45
C ILE A 175 -9.74 12.57 11.17
N THR A 176 -11.00 12.19 11.38
CA THR A 176 -11.95 12.95 12.19
C THR A 176 -12.44 12.09 13.35
N LYS A 177 -12.38 12.61 14.58
CA LYS A 177 -13.06 11.99 15.73
C LYS A 177 -14.56 12.16 15.57
N VAL A 178 -15.28 11.07 15.61
CA VAL A 178 -16.75 11.04 15.53
C VAL A 178 -17.32 10.33 16.76
N LYS A 179 -18.63 10.43 16.97
CA LYS A 179 -19.30 9.65 18.02
C LYS A 179 -19.05 8.15 17.81
N GLY A 180 -18.53 7.49 18.84
CA GLY A 180 -18.25 6.05 18.82
C GLY A 180 -16.97 5.63 18.12
N GLY A 181 -16.11 6.57 17.68
CA GLY A 181 -14.81 6.19 17.07
C GLY A 181 -14.18 7.26 16.19
N TYR A 182 -13.57 6.80 15.09
CA TYR A 182 -12.80 7.64 14.18
C TYR A 182 -13.10 7.29 12.72
N VAL A 183 -13.02 8.28 11.85
CA VAL A 183 -13.15 8.12 10.40
C VAL A 183 -11.88 8.66 9.75
N ARG A 184 -11.14 7.80 9.06
CA ARG A 184 -10.00 8.16 8.22
C ARG A 184 -10.44 8.21 6.77
N VAL A 185 -10.16 9.32 6.10
CA VAL A 185 -10.36 9.48 4.67
C VAL A 185 -9.00 9.44 3.99
N MET A 186 -8.85 8.49 3.06
CA MET A 186 -7.63 8.28 2.28
C MET A 186 -7.58 9.24 1.08
N GLU A 187 -6.41 9.41 0.46
CA GLU A 187 -6.22 10.30 -0.70
C GLU A 187 -7.17 9.97 -1.86
N ALA A 188 -7.34 8.70 -2.18
CA ALA A 188 -8.29 8.25 -3.22
C ALA A 188 -9.76 8.43 -2.81
N GLY A 189 -10.04 8.81 -1.56
CA GLY A 189 -11.37 9.00 -1.00
C GLY A 189 -11.98 7.76 -0.38
N ASP A 190 -11.23 6.68 -0.29
CA ASP A 190 -11.63 5.51 0.50
C ASP A 190 -11.68 5.88 1.98
N ILE A 191 -12.56 5.21 2.72
CA ILE A 191 -12.86 5.52 4.11
C ILE A 191 -12.58 4.28 4.97
N GLN A 192 -11.81 4.49 6.03
CA GLN A 192 -11.62 3.52 7.10
C GLN A 192 -12.35 4.01 8.36
N LYS A 193 -13.22 3.18 8.94
CA LYS A 193 -13.86 3.49 10.22
C LYS A 193 -13.25 2.65 11.32
N PHE A 194 -12.98 3.30 12.43
CA PHE A 194 -12.41 2.69 13.64
C PHE A 194 -13.35 2.92 14.82
N ASN A 195 -13.41 1.95 15.73
CA ASN A 195 -14.13 2.12 16.99
C ASN A 195 -13.32 2.98 17.98
N GLU A 196 -13.87 3.23 19.18
CA GLU A 196 -13.20 4.00 20.26
C GLU A 196 -11.87 3.39 20.71
N ALA A 197 -11.71 2.07 20.58
CA ALA A 197 -10.46 1.38 20.89
C ALA A 197 -9.41 1.48 19.77
N GLY A 198 -9.75 2.14 18.64
CA GLY A 198 -8.85 2.29 17.51
C GLY A 198 -8.78 1.08 16.58
N LYS A 199 -9.67 0.09 16.71
CA LYS A 199 -9.77 -1.05 15.80
C LYS A 199 -10.62 -0.71 14.60
N MET A 200 -10.19 -1.13 13.41
CA MET A 200 -10.95 -0.94 12.17
C MET A 200 -12.20 -1.81 12.17
N VAL A 201 -13.36 -1.22 11.86
CA VAL A 201 -14.66 -1.90 11.83
C VAL A 201 -15.33 -1.88 10.46
N GLN A 202 -14.89 -0.98 9.56
CA GLN A 202 -15.38 -0.92 8.18
C GLN A 202 -14.33 -0.29 7.27
N LEU A 203 -14.24 -0.83 6.07
CA LEU A 203 -13.55 -0.22 4.92
C LEU A 203 -14.61 0.09 3.86
N MET A 204 -14.59 1.27 3.25
CA MET A 204 -15.58 1.70 2.25
C MET A 204 -14.92 2.51 1.15
N ASP A 205 -15.32 2.29 -0.10
CA ASP A 205 -14.91 3.09 -1.25
C ASP A 205 -15.85 4.30 -1.50
N ARG A 206 -15.53 5.11 -2.49
CA ARG A 206 -16.36 6.26 -2.91
C ARG A 206 -17.73 5.88 -3.47
N ASN A 207 -17.86 4.67 -4.03
CA ASN A 207 -19.10 4.14 -4.58
C ASN A 207 -19.99 3.54 -3.50
N LYS A 208 -19.60 3.69 -2.23
CA LYS A 208 -20.27 3.12 -1.05
C LYS A 208 -20.23 1.59 -1.00
N ASN A 209 -19.37 0.94 -1.79
CA ASN A 209 -19.05 -0.45 -1.55
C ASN A 209 -18.28 -0.54 -0.23
N PHE A 210 -18.55 -1.53 0.58
CA PHE A 210 -17.93 -1.66 1.89
C PHE A 210 -17.63 -3.11 2.27
N VAL A 211 -16.70 -3.25 3.19
CA VAL A 211 -16.43 -4.49 3.94
C VAL A 211 -16.58 -4.18 5.42
N ASN A 212 -17.47 -4.86 6.10
CA ASN A 212 -17.65 -4.80 7.55
C ASN A 212 -16.82 -5.89 8.23
N PHE A 213 -16.31 -5.59 9.42
CA PHE A 213 -15.51 -6.48 10.24
C PHE A 213 -16.27 -6.82 11.52
N THR A 214 -16.46 -8.11 11.78
CA THR A 214 -17.09 -8.62 12.99
C THR A 214 -16.04 -9.26 13.88
N TYR A 215 -16.07 -8.87 15.16
CA TYR A 215 -15.18 -9.39 16.19
C TYR A 215 -15.96 -10.16 17.24
N ASP A 216 -15.34 -11.19 17.81
CA ASP A 216 -15.87 -11.91 18.97
C ASP A 216 -15.63 -11.14 20.28
N ARG A 217 -16.07 -11.73 21.41
CA ARG A 217 -15.90 -11.14 22.76
C ARG A 217 -14.43 -11.04 23.19
N ASN A 218 -13.54 -11.83 22.58
CA ASN A 218 -12.09 -11.81 22.82
C ASN A 218 -11.36 -10.86 21.86
N ASN A 219 -12.13 -10.11 21.05
CA ASN A 219 -11.58 -9.21 20.02
C ASN A 219 -10.86 -9.92 18.87
N HIS A 220 -11.16 -11.18 18.57
CA HIS A 220 -10.71 -11.85 17.36
C HIS A 220 -11.61 -11.47 16.19
N LEU A 221 -11.01 -11.20 15.02
CA LEU A 221 -11.74 -10.98 13.77
C LEU A 221 -12.36 -12.31 13.30
N ILE A 222 -13.67 -12.46 13.40
CA ILE A 222 -14.35 -13.72 13.04
C ILE A 222 -14.99 -13.69 11.66
N GLN A 223 -15.31 -12.51 11.11
CA GLN A 223 -15.94 -12.42 9.80
C GLN A 223 -15.65 -11.10 9.11
N LEU A 224 -15.43 -11.16 7.81
CA LEU A 224 -15.56 -10.05 6.85
C LEU A 224 -16.85 -10.26 6.06
N ALA A 225 -17.62 -9.19 5.83
CA ALA A 225 -18.82 -9.23 5.01
C ALA A 225 -18.91 -7.96 4.15
N ASP A 226 -19.06 -8.11 2.84
CA ASP A 226 -19.21 -6.98 1.93
C ASP A 226 -20.68 -6.62 1.66
N ASN A 227 -20.91 -5.54 0.91
CA ASN A 227 -22.26 -5.08 0.53
C ASN A 227 -22.96 -5.98 -0.50
N GLN A 228 -22.29 -7.00 -1.02
CA GLN A 228 -22.87 -8.05 -1.89
C GLN A 228 -23.21 -9.33 -1.08
N ASN A 229 -23.14 -9.28 0.26
CA ASN A 229 -23.33 -10.39 1.19
C ASN A 229 -22.30 -11.53 1.05
N ARG A 230 -21.15 -11.28 0.41
CA ARG A 230 -20.07 -12.26 0.36
C ARG A 230 -19.31 -12.23 1.68
N LYS A 231 -19.03 -13.42 2.22
CA LYS A 231 -18.45 -13.57 3.55
C LYS A 231 -17.12 -14.31 3.51
N MET A 232 -16.24 -13.95 4.42
CA MET A 232 -15.04 -14.70 4.79
C MET A 232 -15.08 -14.94 6.30
N ASN A 233 -15.08 -16.19 6.71
CA ASN A 233 -15.16 -16.57 8.11
C ASN A 233 -13.81 -17.09 8.58
N PHE A 234 -13.35 -16.63 9.74
CA PHE A 234 -12.05 -16.94 10.31
C PHE A 234 -12.25 -17.95 11.46
N THR A 235 -11.45 -19.01 11.46
CA THR A 235 -11.33 -19.93 12.57
C THR A 235 -9.93 -19.90 13.15
N TYR A 236 -9.82 -20.18 14.44
CA TYR A 236 -8.59 -20.03 15.22
C TYR A 236 -8.18 -21.36 15.85
N ASN A 237 -6.88 -21.60 15.90
CA ASN A 237 -6.30 -22.71 16.63
C ASN A 237 -6.22 -22.42 18.16
N PRO A 238 -5.82 -23.39 19.00
CA PRO A 238 -5.66 -23.17 20.45
C PRO A 238 -4.63 -22.11 20.85
N GLN A 239 -3.73 -21.69 19.92
CA GLN A 239 -2.79 -20.61 20.14
C GLN A 239 -3.37 -19.22 19.81
N ASN A 240 -4.67 -19.10 19.50
CA ASN A 240 -5.36 -17.91 19.02
C ASN A 240 -4.79 -17.36 17.69
N LEU A 241 -4.28 -18.24 16.82
CA LEU A 241 -3.83 -17.93 15.48
C LEU A 241 -4.84 -18.45 14.46
N VAL A 242 -5.06 -17.72 13.36
CA VAL A 242 -5.96 -18.15 12.29
C VAL A 242 -5.44 -19.44 11.67
N ASP A 243 -6.23 -20.51 11.74
CA ASP A 243 -5.90 -21.79 11.10
C ASP A 243 -6.57 -21.96 9.74
N LYS A 244 -7.76 -21.35 9.57
CA LYS A 244 -8.51 -21.42 8.32
C LYS A 244 -9.38 -20.19 8.09
N ILE A 245 -9.47 -19.79 6.83
CA ILE A 245 -10.44 -18.79 6.36
C ILE A 245 -11.31 -19.46 5.32
N THR A 246 -12.62 -19.49 5.56
CA THR A 246 -13.60 -20.08 4.64
C THR A 246 -14.38 -18.96 3.96
N GLY A 247 -14.39 -18.98 2.64
CA GLY A 247 -15.11 -18.03 1.80
C GLY A 247 -16.32 -18.67 1.11
N GLU A 248 -16.85 -17.94 0.13
CA GLU A 248 -17.97 -18.39 -0.71
C GLU A 248 -17.54 -19.53 -1.64
N SER A 249 -18.53 -20.31 -2.07
CA SER A 249 -18.35 -21.40 -3.07
C SER A 249 -17.33 -22.47 -2.66
N GLY A 250 -17.15 -22.69 -1.35
CA GLY A 250 -16.20 -23.67 -0.81
C GLY A 250 -14.73 -23.27 -0.90
N LYS A 251 -14.42 -22.04 -1.32
CA LYS A 251 -13.05 -21.50 -1.30
C LYS A 251 -12.54 -21.39 0.13
N TYR A 252 -11.27 -21.71 0.33
CA TYR A 252 -10.65 -21.55 1.64
C TYR A 252 -9.13 -21.34 1.53
N ALA A 253 -8.60 -20.64 2.52
CA ALA A 253 -7.18 -20.58 2.82
C ALA A 253 -6.90 -21.26 4.16
N GLN A 254 -5.72 -21.86 4.31
CA GLN A 254 -5.34 -22.63 5.50
C GLN A 254 -3.90 -22.36 5.92
N TYR A 255 -3.63 -22.37 7.24
CA TYR A 255 -2.34 -22.03 7.82
C TYR A 255 -1.90 -23.07 8.84
N ARG A 256 -0.58 -23.25 8.93
CA ARG A 256 0.06 -24.17 9.89
C ARG A 256 1.13 -23.43 10.67
N TYR A 257 1.23 -23.73 11.95
CA TYR A 257 2.16 -23.08 12.86
C TYR A 257 2.97 -24.11 13.63
N ASN A 258 4.16 -23.71 14.08
CA ASN A 258 4.93 -24.48 15.02
C ASN A 258 4.45 -24.21 16.46
N ARG A 259 5.09 -24.86 17.45
CA ARG A 259 4.71 -24.73 18.87
C ARG A 259 4.92 -23.32 19.42
N GLU A 260 5.85 -22.56 18.87
CA GLU A 260 6.18 -21.18 19.24
C GLU A 260 5.27 -20.14 18.55
N GLY A 261 4.32 -20.56 17.71
CA GLY A 261 3.37 -19.67 17.02
C GLY A 261 3.92 -19.04 15.73
N PHE A 262 5.04 -19.53 15.19
CA PHE A 262 5.52 -19.10 13.88
C PHE A 262 4.82 -19.89 12.77
N MET A 263 4.39 -19.19 11.73
CA MET A 263 3.76 -19.80 10.56
C MET A 263 4.79 -20.63 9.78
N VAL A 264 4.55 -21.93 9.62
CA VAL A 264 5.43 -22.83 8.87
C VAL A 264 4.86 -23.28 7.53
N GLY A 265 3.60 -22.96 7.26
CA GLY A 265 2.98 -23.25 5.97
C GLY A 265 1.68 -22.52 5.75
N SER A 266 1.33 -22.29 4.50
CA SER A 266 0.04 -21.76 4.08
C SER A 266 -0.42 -22.43 2.78
N ARG A 267 -1.74 -22.43 2.56
CA ARG A 267 -2.41 -22.80 1.34
C ARG A 267 -3.43 -21.72 1.00
N ASP A 268 -3.38 -21.19 -0.20
CA ASP A 268 -4.33 -20.19 -0.69
C ASP A 268 -5.62 -20.82 -1.25
N ASP A 269 -6.57 -19.99 -1.68
CA ASP A 269 -7.87 -20.41 -2.23
C ASP A 269 -7.78 -21.09 -3.61
N ASN A 270 -6.62 -21.06 -4.25
CA ASN A 270 -6.31 -21.77 -5.51
C ASN A 270 -5.55 -23.09 -5.27
N GLY A 271 -5.23 -23.41 -4.01
CA GLY A 271 -4.48 -24.60 -3.64
C GLY A 271 -2.97 -24.43 -3.73
N VAL A 272 -2.45 -23.22 -3.94
CA VAL A 272 -1.01 -22.97 -3.95
C VAL A 272 -0.49 -23.06 -2.51
N GLU A 273 0.49 -23.90 -2.30
CA GLU A 273 1.13 -24.10 -1.00
C GLU A 273 2.45 -23.34 -0.91
N ASN A 274 2.70 -22.79 0.29
CA ASN A 274 3.98 -22.20 0.65
C ASN A 274 4.47 -22.78 1.97
N THR A 275 5.78 -22.90 2.13
CA THR A 275 6.42 -23.26 3.40
C THR A 275 7.34 -22.14 3.86
N PHE A 276 7.51 -22.01 5.18
CA PHE A 276 8.27 -20.94 5.79
C PHE A 276 9.29 -21.51 6.78
N GLY A 277 10.56 -21.16 6.58
CA GLY A 277 11.65 -21.44 7.49
C GLY A 277 12.12 -20.19 8.21
N TYR A 278 12.64 -20.38 9.44
CA TYR A 278 13.12 -19.28 10.27
C TYR A 278 14.52 -19.53 10.75
N THR A 279 15.28 -18.47 11.04
CA THR A 279 16.60 -18.57 11.65
C THR A 279 16.51 -19.29 13.00
N LYS A 280 17.56 -20.03 13.35
CA LYS A 280 17.62 -20.80 14.61
C LYS A 280 18.05 -19.96 15.83
N ASP A 281 18.22 -18.64 15.63
CA ASP A 281 18.52 -17.70 16.70
C ASP A 281 17.26 -17.37 17.53
N GLN A 282 17.44 -16.65 18.61
CA GLN A 282 16.35 -16.26 19.52
C GLN A 282 15.31 -15.30 18.89
N PHE A 283 15.61 -14.70 17.73
CA PHE A 283 14.76 -13.70 17.06
C PHE A 283 13.91 -14.29 15.94
N LEU A 284 14.21 -15.49 15.50
CA LEU A 284 13.44 -16.28 14.54
C LEU A 284 12.96 -15.47 13.33
N ASN A 285 13.89 -14.85 12.61
CA ASN A 285 13.59 -14.15 11.38
C ASN A 285 13.30 -15.15 10.24
N LEU A 286 12.31 -14.82 9.37
CA LEU A 286 12.02 -15.60 8.17
C LEU A 286 13.25 -15.64 7.27
N ASN A 287 13.80 -16.82 7.01
CA ASN A 287 15.00 -17.00 6.21
C ASN A 287 14.81 -17.93 5.00
N GLU A 288 13.66 -18.57 4.88
CA GLU A 288 13.33 -19.41 3.72
C GLU A 288 11.84 -19.35 3.40
N ILE A 289 11.51 -19.23 2.11
CA ILE A 289 10.16 -19.42 1.58
C ILE A 289 10.23 -20.49 0.51
N GLY A 290 9.59 -21.64 0.76
CA GLY A 290 9.52 -22.75 -0.18
C GLY A 290 8.23 -22.70 -1.00
N TYR A 291 8.33 -23.13 -2.26
CA TYR A 291 7.24 -23.20 -3.23
C TYR A 291 7.02 -24.67 -3.68
N PRO A 292 6.32 -25.51 -2.88
CA PRO A 292 6.17 -26.95 -3.15
C PRO A 292 5.54 -27.28 -4.49
N ASN A 293 4.65 -26.41 -4.98
CA ASN A 293 3.97 -26.57 -6.26
C ASN A 293 4.83 -26.19 -7.48
N ASP A 294 5.96 -25.50 -7.28
CA ASP A 294 6.90 -25.10 -8.34
C ASP A 294 8.24 -25.82 -8.17
N LYS A 295 8.60 -26.62 -9.16
CA LYS A 295 9.82 -27.43 -9.12
C LYS A 295 10.86 -26.91 -10.10
N GLY A 296 12.11 -26.98 -9.67
CA GLY A 296 13.27 -26.72 -10.51
C GLY A 296 13.55 -27.85 -11.50
N PRO A 297 14.56 -27.68 -12.37
CA PRO A 297 15.01 -28.73 -13.29
C PRO A 297 15.49 -30.00 -12.60
N ASP A 298 15.91 -29.90 -11.33
CA ASP A 298 16.34 -31.01 -10.47
C ASP A 298 15.18 -31.76 -9.79
N GLY A 299 13.92 -31.36 -10.09
CA GLY A 299 12.71 -31.94 -9.51
C GLY A 299 12.40 -31.46 -8.07
N LYS A 300 13.28 -30.66 -7.46
CA LYS A 300 13.08 -30.14 -6.10
C LYS A 300 12.21 -28.89 -6.11
N PRO A 301 11.43 -28.65 -5.01
CA PRO A 301 10.72 -27.39 -4.83
C PRO A 301 11.67 -26.20 -4.92
N LYS A 302 11.26 -25.18 -5.66
CA LYS A 302 11.97 -23.90 -5.65
C LYS A 302 11.84 -23.20 -4.31
N LYS A 303 12.81 -22.35 -4.00
CA LYS A 303 12.81 -21.58 -2.75
C LYS A 303 13.44 -20.22 -2.92
N MET A 304 13.01 -19.29 -2.08
CA MET A 304 13.68 -18.02 -1.81
C MET A 304 14.42 -18.15 -0.48
N THR A 305 15.63 -17.61 -0.39
CA THR A 305 16.38 -17.59 0.88
C THR A 305 16.77 -16.17 1.25
N ILE A 306 16.72 -15.87 2.54
CA ILE A 306 17.02 -14.54 3.11
C ILE A 306 18.13 -14.70 4.15
N GLN A 307 19.18 -13.90 4.04
CA GLN A 307 20.28 -13.82 4.99
C GLN A 307 20.30 -12.46 5.68
N TYR A 308 20.63 -12.44 6.96
CA TYR A 308 20.72 -11.24 7.79
C TYR A 308 22.15 -11.03 8.28
N PHE A 309 22.50 -9.77 8.63
CA PHE A 309 23.84 -9.45 9.15
C PHE A 309 24.10 -9.94 10.58
N GLY A 310 23.06 -10.14 11.36
CA GLY A 310 23.17 -10.60 12.74
C GLY A 310 21.92 -11.31 13.23
N PRO A 311 21.94 -11.83 14.47
CA PRO A 311 20.83 -12.59 15.03
C PRO A 311 19.69 -11.70 15.56
N ASP A 312 19.88 -10.38 15.64
CA ASP A 312 18.87 -9.45 16.18
C ASP A 312 17.66 -9.38 15.24
N LYS A 313 16.45 -9.35 15.81
CA LYS A 313 15.20 -9.10 15.08
C LYS A 313 15.24 -7.81 14.26
N LYS A 314 16.01 -6.82 14.67
CA LYS A 314 16.23 -5.56 13.95
C LYS A 314 17.38 -5.63 12.93
N SER A 315 18.03 -6.79 12.77
CA SER A 315 19.12 -6.96 11.82
C SER A 315 18.69 -6.67 10.39
N ASN A 316 19.56 -5.99 9.66
CA ASN A 316 19.35 -5.70 8.25
C ASN A 316 19.52 -6.97 7.41
N VAL A 317 18.79 -7.06 6.30
CA VAL A 317 18.99 -8.11 5.29
C VAL A 317 20.37 -7.95 4.67
N ARG A 318 21.12 -9.05 4.59
CA ARG A 318 22.42 -9.15 3.92
C ARG A 318 22.28 -9.59 2.47
N ALA A 319 21.44 -10.58 2.21
CA ALA A 319 21.21 -11.09 0.86
C ALA A 319 19.84 -11.73 0.73
N VAL A 320 19.28 -11.68 -0.48
CA VAL A 320 18.08 -12.40 -0.89
C VAL A 320 18.39 -13.15 -2.17
N THR A 321 18.22 -14.48 -2.16
CA THR A 321 18.30 -15.32 -3.36
C THR A 321 16.89 -15.73 -3.76
N ASN A 322 16.49 -15.35 -4.96
CA ASN A 322 15.18 -15.64 -5.55
C ASN A 322 15.06 -17.10 -6.05
N PRO A 323 13.83 -17.59 -6.33
CA PRO A 323 13.59 -18.93 -6.84
C PRO A 323 14.25 -19.25 -8.20
N ASP A 324 14.60 -18.24 -8.98
CA ASP A 324 15.34 -18.35 -10.26
C ASP A 324 16.87 -18.38 -10.08
N GLY A 325 17.36 -18.27 -8.84
CA GLY A 325 18.77 -18.24 -8.49
C GLY A 325 19.41 -16.85 -8.52
N THR A 326 18.70 -15.81 -8.96
CA THR A 326 19.22 -14.44 -8.87
C THR A 326 19.40 -14.01 -7.42
N THR A 327 20.48 -13.29 -7.12
CA THR A 327 20.81 -12.88 -5.74
C THR A 327 21.04 -11.39 -5.66
N SER A 328 20.33 -10.72 -4.74
CA SER A 328 20.59 -9.33 -4.34
C SER A 328 21.39 -9.33 -3.04
N GLU A 329 22.55 -8.70 -3.03
CA GLU A 329 23.39 -8.50 -1.85
C GLU A 329 23.31 -7.03 -1.43
N TYR A 330 23.27 -6.78 -0.11
CA TYR A 330 23.09 -5.45 0.48
C TYR A 330 24.23 -5.12 1.42
N GLU A 331 24.77 -3.92 1.31
CA GLU A 331 25.72 -3.34 2.24
C GLU A 331 25.18 -2.00 2.73
N TYR A 332 25.17 -1.78 4.06
CA TYR A 332 24.61 -0.60 4.69
C TYR A 332 25.72 0.24 5.27
N LEU A 333 25.76 1.49 4.85
CA LEU A 333 26.79 2.46 5.21
C LEU A 333 26.14 3.57 6.05
N SER A 334 26.59 3.72 7.28
CA SER A 334 26.24 4.83 8.16
C SER A 334 27.51 5.55 8.59
N ASP A 335 27.47 6.87 8.62
CA ASP A 335 28.57 7.69 9.12
C ASP A 335 28.22 8.22 10.51
N LEU A 336 28.97 7.81 11.53
CA LEU A 336 28.78 8.27 12.91
C LEU A 336 29.00 9.79 13.06
N LYS A 337 29.77 10.41 12.14
CA LYS A 337 29.99 11.87 12.08
C LYS A 337 28.87 12.61 11.38
N SER A 338 28.03 11.88 10.63
CA SER A 338 26.90 12.42 9.85
C SER A 338 25.63 11.62 10.16
N PRO A 339 25.04 11.81 11.35
CA PRO A 339 23.90 10.99 11.81
C PRO A 339 22.66 11.13 10.91
N ASN A 340 22.61 12.15 10.08
CA ASN A 340 21.54 12.42 9.13
C ASN A 340 21.85 11.84 7.73
N TYR A 341 22.84 10.98 7.60
CA TYR A 341 23.23 10.31 6.37
C TYR A 341 23.14 8.79 6.52
N TYR A 342 22.64 8.14 5.48
CA TYR A 342 22.54 6.70 5.39
C TYR A 342 22.68 6.28 3.93
N ALA A 343 23.40 5.22 3.64
CA ALA A 343 23.51 4.70 2.29
C ALA A 343 23.37 3.18 2.25
N VAL A 344 22.90 2.69 1.11
CA VAL A 344 22.83 1.26 0.81
C VAL A 344 23.45 1.00 -0.55
N HIS A 345 24.35 0.04 -0.60
CA HIS A 345 24.89 -0.53 -1.83
C HIS A 345 24.17 -1.85 -2.11
N VAL A 346 23.69 -2.04 -3.33
CA VAL A 346 22.96 -3.23 -3.77
C VAL A 346 23.65 -3.82 -4.99
N LEU A 347 24.12 -5.06 -4.87
CA LEU A 347 24.71 -5.81 -5.95
C LEU A 347 23.76 -6.93 -6.39
N LEU A 348 23.22 -6.84 -7.61
CA LEU A 348 22.39 -7.88 -8.21
C LEU A 348 23.26 -8.82 -9.06
N LYS A 349 23.13 -10.12 -8.81
CA LYS A 349 23.86 -11.21 -9.51
C LYS A 349 22.88 -12.18 -10.15
N ASP A 350 23.29 -12.81 -11.25
CA ASP A 350 22.57 -13.93 -11.85
C ASP A 350 22.78 -15.23 -11.06
N ALA A 351 22.12 -16.31 -11.49
CA ALA A 351 22.24 -17.63 -10.87
C ALA A 351 23.66 -18.25 -10.93
N LYS A 352 24.54 -17.72 -11.78
CA LYS A 352 25.95 -18.13 -11.91
C LYS A 352 26.89 -17.23 -11.10
N GLY A 353 26.35 -16.20 -10.42
CA GLY A 353 27.10 -15.24 -9.64
C GLY A 353 27.68 -14.07 -10.47
N ALA A 354 27.35 -13.97 -11.76
CA ALA A 354 27.76 -12.85 -12.58
C ALA A 354 26.94 -11.60 -12.24
N ARG A 355 27.61 -10.45 -12.21
CA ARG A 355 26.98 -9.15 -11.93
C ARG A 355 25.97 -8.79 -13.02
N ILE A 356 24.74 -8.47 -12.61
CA ILE A 356 23.69 -7.92 -13.47
C ILE A 356 23.65 -6.38 -13.31
N SER A 357 23.65 -5.88 -12.06
CA SER A 357 23.58 -4.45 -11.75
C SER A 357 24.28 -4.12 -10.44
N ASP A 358 24.80 -2.89 -10.36
CA ASP A 358 25.46 -2.32 -9.20
C ASP A 358 24.82 -0.97 -8.88
N SER A 359 24.22 -0.84 -7.69
CA SER A 359 23.40 0.30 -7.33
C SER A 359 23.75 0.82 -5.94
N LYS A 360 23.90 2.13 -5.82
CA LYS A 360 24.09 2.83 -4.55
C LYS A 360 22.94 3.81 -4.31
N TYR A 361 22.36 3.78 -3.13
CA TYR A 361 21.29 4.68 -2.70
C TYR A 361 21.73 5.42 -1.46
N GLU A 362 21.74 6.75 -1.51
CA GLU A 362 22.19 7.65 -0.44
C GLU A 362 21.02 8.50 0.02
N TYR A 363 20.74 8.50 1.32
CA TYR A 363 19.63 9.19 1.96
C TYR A 363 20.15 10.26 2.90
N PHE A 364 19.59 11.46 2.79
CA PHE A 364 19.86 12.59 3.65
C PHE A 364 18.60 12.97 4.39
N TYR A 365 18.65 12.96 5.72
CA TYR A 365 17.49 13.17 6.58
C TYR A 365 17.52 14.52 7.28
N LYS A 366 16.33 14.99 7.66
CA LYS A 366 16.12 16.07 8.62
C LYS A 366 15.04 15.65 9.61
N THR A 367 15.17 16.11 10.85
CA THR A 367 14.21 15.85 11.93
C THR A 367 13.21 17.01 12.04
N LYS A 368 11.92 16.69 12.06
CA LYS A 368 10.82 17.64 12.29
C LYS A 368 10.57 17.84 13.79
N LEU A 369 9.79 18.88 14.12
CA LEU A 369 9.29 19.08 15.46
C LEU A 369 8.53 17.82 15.94
N GLY A 370 8.87 17.37 17.16
CA GLY A 370 8.29 16.15 17.73
C GLY A 370 9.06 14.87 17.44
N GLY A 371 10.23 14.95 16.79
CA GLY A 371 11.18 13.85 16.65
C GLY A 371 10.97 12.95 15.44
N GLN A 372 10.21 13.38 14.44
CA GLN A 372 9.99 12.62 13.22
C GLN A 372 11.01 13.01 12.15
N ASP A 373 11.71 12.02 11.60
CA ASP A 373 12.65 12.22 10.50
C ASP A 373 11.94 12.16 9.15
N PHE A 374 12.42 12.97 8.19
CA PHE A 374 12.00 12.90 6.80
C PHE A 374 13.22 12.91 5.88
N THR A 375 13.10 12.28 4.71
CA THR A 375 14.12 12.32 3.67
C THR A 375 14.07 13.68 2.97
N GLU A 376 15.13 14.49 3.12
CA GLU A 376 15.25 15.76 2.40
C GLU A 376 15.73 15.52 0.97
N LYS A 377 16.69 14.61 0.80
CA LYS A 377 17.32 14.31 -0.47
C LYS A 377 17.68 12.82 -0.55
N MET A 378 17.53 12.25 -1.74
CA MET A 378 18.03 10.93 -2.09
C MET A 378 18.89 11.02 -3.34
N ILE A 379 19.99 10.27 -3.38
CA ILE A 379 20.81 10.07 -4.57
C ILE A 379 20.83 8.59 -4.88
N SER A 380 20.45 8.20 -6.09
CA SER A 380 20.63 6.85 -6.60
C SER A 380 21.68 6.85 -7.72
N THR A 381 22.63 5.92 -7.65
CA THR A 381 23.60 5.66 -8.71
C THR A 381 23.43 4.21 -9.13
N ILE A 382 22.98 3.95 -10.35
CA ILE A 382 22.70 2.62 -10.90
C ILE A 382 23.59 2.44 -12.13
N ASP A 383 24.51 1.50 -12.06
CA ASP A 383 25.49 1.22 -13.12
C ASP A 383 26.21 2.48 -13.65
N GLY A 384 26.43 3.46 -12.75
CA GLY A 384 27.06 4.75 -13.05
C GLY A 384 26.09 5.90 -13.36
N ASP A 385 24.83 5.61 -13.69
CA ASP A 385 23.81 6.63 -13.94
C ASP A 385 23.30 7.22 -12.62
N LYS A 386 23.50 8.53 -12.46
CA LYS A 386 23.17 9.27 -11.23
C LYS A 386 21.83 9.99 -11.34
N THR A 387 20.96 9.76 -10.35
CA THR A 387 19.72 10.51 -10.15
C THR A 387 19.70 11.12 -8.75
N GLU A 388 19.51 12.44 -8.66
CA GLU A 388 19.27 13.15 -7.42
C GLU A 388 17.79 13.53 -7.30
N THR A 389 17.15 13.22 -6.19
CA THR A 389 15.77 13.58 -5.88
C THR A 389 15.73 14.43 -4.60
N VAL A 390 15.12 15.61 -4.68
CA VAL A 390 14.88 16.51 -3.53
C VAL A 390 13.41 16.49 -3.19
N TYR A 391 13.10 16.41 -1.90
CA TYR A 391 11.74 16.28 -1.38
C TYR A 391 11.28 17.55 -0.65
N ASP A 392 9.99 17.84 -0.75
CA ASP A 392 9.35 18.92 0.01
C ASP A 392 9.30 18.59 1.50
N GLN A 393 9.68 19.55 2.33
CA GLN A 393 9.73 19.36 3.78
C GLN A 393 8.36 19.13 4.41
N LYS A 394 7.30 19.73 3.84
CA LYS A 394 5.95 19.71 4.40
C LYS A 394 5.18 18.47 3.97
N LEU A 395 5.29 18.10 2.71
CA LEU A 395 4.49 17.05 2.08
C LEU A 395 5.25 15.74 1.90
N GLY A 396 6.61 15.76 1.94
CA GLY A 396 7.44 14.58 1.69
C GLY A 396 7.45 14.12 0.22
N TYR A 397 6.92 14.92 -0.70
CA TYR A 397 6.89 14.60 -2.13
C TYR A 397 8.13 15.12 -2.86
N PRO A 398 8.56 14.47 -3.97
CA PRO A 398 9.67 14.96 -4.78
C PRO A 398 9.29 16.27 -5.45
N VAL A 399 10.11 17.32 -5.28
CA VAL A 399 9.96 18.64 -5.92
C VAL A 399 10.95 18.87 -7.04
N LYS A 400 12.07 18.15 -7.01
CA LYS A 400 13.10 18.23 -8.05
C LYS A 400 13.76 16.88 -8.23
N ILE A 401 13.91 16.47 -9.48
CA ILE A 401 14.67 15.29 -9.88
C ILE A 401 15.70 15.71 -10.92
N VAL A 402 16.96 15.39 -10.69
CA VAL A 402 18.06 15.59 -11.65
C VAL A 402 18.59 14.22 -12.05
N ASN A 403 18.43 13.87 -13.31
CA ASN A 403 18.94 12.63 -13.88
C ASN A 403 19.89 12.96 -15.03
N ASN A 404 21.16 12.61 -14.90
CA ASN A 404 22.20 12.88 -15.90
C ASN A 404 22.15 14.32 -16.45
N GLY A 405 22.03 15.31 -15.54
CA GLY A 405 21.95 16.74 -15.89
C GLY A 405 20.58 17.23 -16.38
N ARG A 406 19.62 16.34 -16.61
CA ARG A 406 18.24 16.71 -16.98
C ARG A 406 17.43 16.95 -15.73
N THR A 407 16.87 18.15 -15.60
CA THR A 407 16.06 18.52 -14.43
C THR A 407 14.57 18.38 -14.73
N THR A 408 13.86 17.72 -13.80
CA THR A 408 12.40 17.70 -13.71
C THR A 408 12.01 18.39 -12.41
N THR A 409 11.03 19.29 -12.45
CA THR A 409 10.47 19.94 -11.26
C THR A 409 8.99 19.62 -11.13
N MET A 410 8.50 19.54 -9.88
CA MET A 410 7.10 19.31 -9.54
C MET A 410 6.63 20.34 -8.52
N GLU A 411 5.39 20.80 -8.70
CA GLU A 411 4.70 21.72 -7.81
C GLU A 411 3.40 21.05 -7.32
N TYR A 412 3.05 21.32 -6.06
CA TYR A 412 1.91 20.70 -5.40
C TYR A 412 1.00 21.76 -4.78
N ASP A 413 -0.29 21.48 -4.73
CA ASP A 413 -1.22 22.30 -3.97
C ASP A 413 -1.11 22.00 -2.45
N PRO A 414 -1.78 22.80 -1.59
CA PRO A 414 -1.76 22.59 -0.13
C PRO A 414 -2.31 21.24 0.33
N LYS A 415 -3.01 20.50 -0.54
CA LYS A 415 -3.52 19.15 -0.30
C LYS A 415 -2.55 18.05 -0.76
N GLY A 416 -1.35 18.42 -1.22
CA GLY A 416 -0.34 17.48 -1.70
C GLY A 416 -0.60 16.94 -3.11
N ARG A 417 -1.56 17.49 -3.86
CA ARG A 417 -1.84 17.05 -5.24
C ARG A 417 -0.93 17.80 -6.21
N MET A 418 -0.30 17.07 -7.12
CA MET A 418 0.59 17.67 -8.12
C MET A 418 -0.19 18.57 -9.08
N ILE A 419 0.17 19.86 -9.15
CA ILE A 419 -0.47 20.83 -10.04
C ILE A 419 0.38 21.13 -11.27
N LYS A 420 1.70 20.89 -11.20
CA LYS A 420 2.59 21.12 -12.34
C LYS A 420 3.79 20.20 -12.29
N LYS A 421 4.19 19.72 -13.47
CA LYS A 421 5.44 18.98 -13.71
C LYS A 421 6.13 19.57 -14.92
N THR A 422 7.39 20.00 -14.78
CA THR A 422 8.20 20.55 -15.88
C THR A 422 9.40 19.65 -16.11
N THR A 423 9.58 19.21 -17.34
CA THR A 423 10.74 18.47 -17.83
C THR A 423 11.47 19.29 -18.90
N PRO A 424 12.66 18.91 -19.36
CA PRO A 424 13.34 19.61 -20.46
C PRO A 424 12.56 19.69 -21.77
N ILE A 425 11.59 18.82 -21.98
CA ILE A 425 10.86 18.67 -23.26
C ILE A 425 9.38 19.07 -23.18
N GLU A 426 8.79 19.12 -21.98
CA GLU A 426 7.36 19.40 -21.80
C GLU A 426 7.04 19.97 -20.42
N THR A 427 5.93 20.68 -20.34
CA THR A 427 5.29 21.08 -19.08
C THR A 427 3.88 20.50 -19.04
N THR A 428 3.56 19.78 -17.94
CA THR A 428 2.23 19.25 -17.66
C THR A 428 1.63 20.04 -16.51
N GLU A 429 0.40 20.54 -16.68
CA GLU A 429 -0.39 21.23 -15.66
C GLU A 429 -1.68 20.44 -15.37
N LEU A 430 -2.05 20.35 -14.11
CA LEU A 430 -3.22 19.62 -13.65
C LEU A 430 -4.12 20.55 -12.83
N SER A 431 -5.41 20.45 -13.03
CA SER A 431 -6.41 21.04 -12.14
C SER A 431 -7.35 19.95 -11.63
N TYR A 432 -7.98 20.20 -10.50
CA TYR A 432 -8.75 19.20 -9.76
C TYR A 432 -10.19 19.66 -9.54
N ASP A 433 -11.12 18.71 -9.62
CA ASP A 433 -12.50 18.94 -9.18
C ASP A 433 -12.50 19.29 -7.68
N ALA A 434 -13.20 20.36 -7.33
CA ALA A 434 -13.18 20.92 -5.98
C ALA A 434 -13.82 19.98 -4.94
N LYS A 435 -14.84 19.20 -5.32
CA LYS A 435 -15.61 18.33 -4.43
C LYS A 435 -15.03 16.90 -4.41
N VAL A 436 -14.80 16.35 -5.60
CA VAL A 436 -14.32 14.96 -5.75
C VAL A 436 -12.82 14.85 -5.51
N GLY A 437 -12.05 15.92 -5.77
CA GLY A 437 -10.60 15.92 -5.58
C GLY A 437 -9.82 15.19 -6.67
N LYS A 438 -10.47 14.63 -7.69
CA LYS A 438 -9.84 13.99 -8.85
C LYS A 438 -9.46 15.02 -9.92
N VAL A 439 -8.55 14.66 -10.83
CA VAL A 439 -8.08 15.54 -11.91
C VAL A 439 -9.25 15.95 -12.82
N ALA A 440 -9.53 17.25 -12.90
CA ALA A 440 -10.56 17.79 -13.77
C ALA A 440 -10.02 18.15 -15.16
N LYS A 441 -8.74 18.53 -15.24
CA LYS A 441 -8.08 18.85 -16.49
C LYS A 441 -6.59 18.54 -16.40
N VAL A 442 -6.06 18.00 -17.50
CA VAL A 442 -4.63 17.88 -17.76
C VAL A 442 -4.31 18.68 -19.01
N SER A 443 -3.27 19.49 -18.95
CA SER A 443 -2.73 20.23 -20.09
C SER A 443 -1.25 19.94 -20.20
N LYS A 444 -0.79 19.48 -21.35
CA LYS A 444 0.61 19.18 -21.66
C LYS A 444 1.08 20.10 -22.79
N LYS A 445 2.01 21.00 -22.48
CA LYS A 445 2.67 21.89 -23.45
C LYS A 445 4.02 21.31 -23.82
N LEU A 446 4.20 20.91 -25.05
CA LEU A 446 5.47 20.43 -25.59
C LEU A 446 6.41 21.60 -25.88
N LYS A 447 7.72 21.35 -25.91
CA LYS A 447 8.74 22.36 -26.29
C LYS A 447 8.52 22.92 -27.68
N SER A 448 7.88 22.16 -28.59
CA SER A 448 7.46 22.60 -29.92
C SER A 448 6.38 23.70 -29.91
N GLY A 449 5.77 23.98 -28.75
CA GLY A 449 4.60 24.86 -28.62
C GLY A 449 3.25 24.14 -28.72
N THR A 450 3.22 22.88 -29.15
CA THR A 450 1.99 22.06 -29.22
C THR A 450 1.39 21.87 -27.82
N VAL A 451 0.08 22.09 -27.69
CA VAL A 451 -0.66 21.87 -26.46
C VAL A 451 -1.64 20.72 -26.65
N LEU A 452 -1.49 19.68 -25.82
CA LEU A 452 -2.42 18.56 -25.72
C LEU A 452 -3.18 18.70 -24.40
N TRP A 453 -4.48 18.40 -24.38
CA TRP A 453 -5.26 18.47 -23.16
C TRP A 453 -6.38 17.44 -23.13
N SER A 454 -6.81 17.10 -21.90
CA SER A 454 -8.01 16.34 -21.62
C SER A 454 -8.74 16.94 -20.42
N GLU A 455 -10.08 16.88 -20.46
CA GLU A 455 -10.96 17.35 -19.41
C GLU A 455 -11.89 16.24 -18.95
N PHE A 456 -12.25 16.24 -17.67
CA PHE A 456 -12.96 15.17 -17.00
C PHE A 456 -14.10 15.71 -16.16
N GLN A 457 -15.23 15.02 -16.15
CA GLN A 457 -16.36 15.33 -15.30
C GLN A 457 -16.73 14.09 -14.48
N TYR A 458 -17.02 14.30 -13.21
CA TYR A 458 -17.27 13.26 -12.23
C TYR A 458 -18.65 13.36 -11.62
N ASP A 459 -19.23 12.23 -11.26
CA ASP A 459 -20.35 12.17 -10.35
C ASP A 459 -19.90 12.67 -8.98
N GLN A 460 -20.62 13.63 -8.43
CA GLN A 460 -20.22 14.32 -7.20
C GLN A 460 -20.46 13.48 -5.93
N ALA A 461 -21.27 12.44 -6.00
CA ALA A 461 -21.55 11.55 -4.88
C ALA A 461 -20.60 10.36 -4.86
N SER A 462 -20.48 9.65 -5.99
CA SER A 462 -19.64 8.45 -6.10
C SER A 462 -18.18 8.74 -6.45
N GLY A 463 -17.91 9.89 -7.07
CA GLY A 463 -16.58 10.20 -7.62
C GLY A 463 -16.24 9.44 -8.90
N ASN A 464 -17.22 8.77 -9.52
CA ASN A 464 -17.04 8.08 -10.79
C ASN A 464 -16.86 9.06 -11.94
N LEU A 465 -15.97 8.74 -12.90
CA LEU A 465 -15.78 9.52 -14.12
C LEU A 465 -17.01 9.34 -15.03
N LEU A 466 -17.76 10.43 -15.26
CA LEU A 466 -18.94 10.39 -16.13
C LEU A 466 -18.62 10.73 -17.58
N PHE A 467 -17.64 11.62 -17.78
CA PHE A 467 -17.35 12.16 -19.10
C PHE A 467 -15.88 12.56 -19.20
N ALA A 468 -15.27 12.29 -20.37
CA ALA A 468 -13.97 12.81 -20.75
C ALA A 468 -13.99 13.34 -22.17
N ARG A 469 -13.17 14.39 -22.43
CA ARG A 469 -12.93 14.91 -23.78
C ARG A 469 -11.46 15.35 -23.93
N ASN A 470 -10.95 15.31 -25.16
CA ASN A 470 -9.59 15.77 -25.48
C ASN A 470 -9.55 16.87 -26.54
N ASN A 471 -8.36 17.39 -26.83
CA ASN A 471 -8.14 18.43 -27.86
C ASN A 471 -8.55 17.99 -29.28
N ASP A 472 -8.64 16.69 -29.59
CA ASP A 472 -9.08 16.17 -30.89
C ASP A 472 -10.62 16.11 -31.00
N LYS A 473 -11.34 16.74 -30.07
CA LYS A 473 -12.81 16.71 -29.94
C LYS A 473 -13.39 15.30 -29.76
N LYS A 474 -12.54 14.31 -29.43
CA LYS A 474 -13.02 12.98 -29.07
C LYS A 474 -13.59 13.01 -27.66
N THR A 475 -14.73 12.34 -27.48
CA THR A 475 -15.40 12.25 -26.18
C THR A 475 -15.75 10.82 -25.83
N VAL A 476 -15.81 10.55 -24.55
CA VAL A 476 -16.36 9.31 -24.00
C VAL A 476 -17.24 9.62 -22.79
N LYS A 477 -18.44 9.05 -22.78
CA LYS A 477 -19.36 9.06 -21.64
C LYS A 477 -19.34 7.67 -21.00
N LEU A 478 -19.22 7.61 -19.69
CA LEU A 478 -19.20 6.38 -18.91
C LEU A 478 -20.54 6.22 -18.17
N VAL A 479 -21.10 5.04 -18.24
CA VAL A 479 -22.35 4.66 -17.55
C VAL A 479 -22.01 3.53 -16.60
N TYR A 480 -22.48 3.61 -15.36
CA TYR A 480 -22.20 2.65 -14.31
C TYR A 480 -23.43 1.88 -13.88
N ASP A 481 -23.23 0.70 -13.33
CA ASP A 481 -24.24 -0.07 -12.62
C ASP A 481 -24.31 0.37 -11.14
N PRO A 482 -25.28 -0.13 -10.36
CA PRO A 482 -25.41 0.22 -8.94
C PRO A 482 -24.18 -0.13 -8.09
N GLU A 483 -23.39 -1.12 -8.51
CA GLU A 483 -22.16 -1.55 -7.83
C GLU A 483 -20.94 -0.70 -8.19
N GLY A 484 -21.11 0.33 -9.05
CA GLY A 484 -20.04 1.23 -9.48
C GLY A 484 -19.16 0.69 -10.60
N ARG A 485 -19.56 -0.41 -11.28
CA ARG A 485 -18.83 -1.00 -12.41
C ARG A 485 -19.28 -0.35 -13.71
N ILE A 486 -18.38 -0.22 -14.70
CA ILE A 486 -18.72 0.36 -16.00
C ILE A 486 -19.71 -0.56 -16.74
N ARG A 487 -20.94 -0.09 -16.94
CA ARG A 487 -21.95 -0.79 -17.74
C ARG A 487 -21.84 -0.47 -19.23
N ALA A 488 -21.45 0.77 -19.56
CA ALA A 488 -21.29 1.19 -20.95
C ALA A 488 -20.30 2.34 -21.09
N LEU A 489 -19.62 2.36 -22.25
CA LEU A 489 -18.85 3.50 -22.76
C LEU A 489 -19.51 3.97 -24.05
N VAL A 490 -19.74 5.28 -24.16
CA VAL A 490 -20.41 5.89 -25.34
C VAL A 490 -19.51 6.96 -25.93
N ASP A 491 -19.17 6.87 -27.22
CA ASP A 491 -18.32 7.85 -27.90
C ASP A 491 -19.13 9.05 -28.43
N GLN A 492 -18.45 10.02 -29.06
CA GLN A 492 -19.06 11.22 -29.67
C GLN A 492 -20.04 10.92 -30.82
N THR A 493 -20.01 9.73 -31.42
CA THR A 493 -20.93 9.31 -32.50
C THR A 493 -22.15 8.58 -31.97
N GLY A 494 -22.22 8.36 -30.63
CA GLY A 494 -23.25 7.55 -29.99
C GLY A 494 -22.99 6.03 -30.07
N ARG A 495 -21.84 5.61 -30.57
CA ARG A 495 -21.42 4.20 -30.54
C ARG A 495 -21.21 3.80 -29.09
N GLN A 496 -21.73 2.63 -28.72
CA GLN A 496 -21.76 2.16 -27.34
C GLN A 496 -21.08 0.79 -27.22
N LEU A 497 -20.10 0.70 -26.36
CA LEU A 497 -19.57 -0.57 -25.84
C LEU A 497 -20.24 -0.89 -24.51
N THR A 498 -20.83 -2.06 -24.38
CA THR A 498 -21.52 -2.53 -23.17
C THR A 498 -20.75 -3.65 -22.49
N PHE A 499 -20.89 -3.71 -21.17
CA PHE A 499 -20.20 -4.67 -20.32
C PHE A 499 -21.20 -5.47 -19.49
N ARG A 500 -20.95 -6.78 -19.36
CA ARG A 500 -21.66 -7.65 -18.43
C ARG A 500 -20.66 -8.31 -17.49
N TYR A 501 -21.07 -8.54 -16.27
CA TYR A 501 -20.25 -9.08 -15.19
C TYR A 501 -20.87 -10.34 -14.60
N ASN A 502 -20.04 -11.24 -14.06
CA ASN A 502 -20.49 -12.35 -13.23
C ASN A 502 -20.68 -11.87 -11.77
N ASP A 503 -21.13 -12.79 -10.91
CA ASP A 503 -21.36 -12.53 -9.47
C ASP A 503 -20.06 -12.14 -8.71
N LEU A 504 -18.90 -12.46 -9.27
CA LEU A 504 -17.60 -12.07 -8.75
C LEU A 504 -17.11 -10.73 -9.33
N SER A 505 -18.00 -9.96 -9.99
CA SER A 505 -17.72 -8.66 -10.64
C SER A 505 -16.63 -8.71 -11.70
N LYS A 506 -16.39 -9.88 -12.31
CA LYS A 506 -15.49 -10.01 -13.47
C LYS A 506 -16.25 -9.78 -14.76
N PRO A 507 -15.71 -9.02 -15.73
CA PRO A 507 -16.35 -8.82 -17.03
C PRO A 507 -16.41 -10.16 -17.79
N ILE A 508 -17.62 -10.62 -18.09
CA ILE A 508 -17.84 -11.86 -18.87
C ILE A 508 -18.20 -11.58 -20.32
N GLU A 509 -18.55 -10.34 -20.64
CA GLU A 509 -18.94 -9.98 -21.98
C GLU A 509 -18.67 -8.49 -22.25
N ILE A 510 -18.12 -8.20 -23.43
CA ILE A 510 -17.99 -6.86 -23.99
C ILE A 510 -18.64 -6.90 -25.36
N SER A 511 -19.66 -6.04 -25.60
CA SER A 511 -20.42 -6.01 -26.83
C SER A 511 -20.36 -4.64 -27.49
N ASP A 512 -20.16 -4.66 -28.82
CA ASP A 512 -20.29 -3.52 -29.71
C ASP A 512 -21.40 -3.86 -30.74
N PRO A 513 -22.42 -3.00 -30.95
CA PRO A 513 -23.54 -3.30 -31.83
C PRO A 513 -23.15 -3.53 -33.30
N LYS A 514 -22.01 -2.95 -33.72
CA LYS A 514 -21.53 -3.06 -35.11
C LYS A 514 -20.47 -4.14 -35.32
N LEU A 515 -19.61 -4.34 -34.33
CA LEU A 515 -18.48 -5.25 -34.42
C LEU A 515 -18.82 -6.66 -33.92
N GLY A 516 -19.70 -6.76 -32.89
CA GLY A 516 -20.06 -8.03 -32.30
C GLY A 516 -19.67 -8.11 -30.80
N THR A 517 -19.64 -9.33 -30.31
CA THR A 517 -19.50 -9.60 -28.85
C THR A 517 -18.28 -10.46 -28.57
N VAL A 518 -17.53 -10.08 -27.54
CA VAL A 518 -16.41 -10.85 -26.96
C VAL A 518 -16.85 -11.38 -25.62
N LYS A 519 -16.68 -12.67 -25.37
CA LYS A 519 -17.00 -13.36 -24.12
C LYS A 519 -15.73 -13.85 -23.45
N PHE A 520 -15.73 -13.79 -22.12
CA PHE A 520 -14.62 -14.21 -21.28
C PHE A 520 -15.09 -15.31 -20.33
N SER A 521 -14.36 -16.39 -20.24
CA SER A 521 -14.48 -17.36 -19.14
C SER A 521 -13.26 -17.30 -18.24
N TYR A 522 -13.42 -17.72 -16.98
CA TYR A 522 -12.41 -17.64 -15.96
C TYR A 522 -12.19 -19.00 -15.32
N LYS A 523 -10.93 -19.33 -15.06
CA LYS A 523 -10.54 -20.45 -14.21
C LYS A 523 -10.96 -20.16 -12.77
N ASN A 524 -10.98 -21.19 -11.94
CA ASN A 524 -11.19 -21.03 -10.48
C ASN A 524 -10.12 -20.12 -9.84
N SER A 525 -8.91 -20.05 -10.40
CA SER A 525 -7.86 -19.11 -10.01
C SER A 525 -8.22 -17.64 -10.27
N GLY A 526 -9.28 -17.36 -11.03
CA GLY A 526 -9.65 -16.02 -11.43
C GLY A 526 -8.93 -15.50 -12.66
N GLU A 527 -8.01 -16.25 -13.25
CA GLU A 527 -7.39 -15.95 -14.54
C GLU A 527 -8.37 -16.17 -15.68
N VAL A 528 -8.18 -15.45 -16.79
CA VAL A 528 -8.95 -15.73 -18.02
C VAL A 528 -8.58 -17.12 -18.53
N ASP A 529 -9.60 -17.96 -18.65
CA ASP A 529 -9.48 -19.30 -19.22
C ASP A 529 -9.60 -19.25 -20.75
N LYS A 530 -10.68 -18.64 -21.26
CA LYS A 530 -10.98 -18.56 -22.68
C LYS A 530 -11.53 -17.19 -23.05
N ILE A 531 -11.13 -16.71 -24.22
CA ILE A 531 -11.74 -15.56 -24.91
C ILE A 531 -12.40 -16.09 -26.17
N ASP A 532 -13.69 -15.85 -26.31
CA ASP A 532 -14.50 -16.27 -27.45
C ASP A 532 -15.19 -15.08 -28.09
N SER A 533 -15.49 -15.12 -29.36
CA SER A 533 -16.25 -14.07 -30.04
C SER A 533 -17.14 -14.64 -31.13
N ASN A 534 -18.30 -14.01 -31.33
CA ASN A 534 -19.29 -14.43 -32.34
C ASN A 534 -18.90 -14.14 -33.79
N GLY A 535 -17.65 -13.81 -34.05
CA GLY A 535 -17.09 -13.57 -35.41
C GLY A 535 -15.59 -13.91 -35.45
N GLY A 536 -15.11 -14.74 -34.51
CA GLY A 536 -13.73 -15.21 -34.46
C GLY A 536 -12.72 -14.14 -33.96
N ALA A 537 -11.43 -14.43 -34.08
CA ALA A 537 -10.34 -13.61 -33.54
C ALA A 537 -10.31 -12.15 -34.06
N ASN A 538 -10.80 -11.92 -35.30
CA ASN A 538 -10.84 -10.58 -35.87
C ASN A 538 -11.83 -9.68 -35.13
N VAL A 539 -13.04 -10.20 -34.81
CA VAL A 539 -14.05 -9.44 -34.03
C VAL A 539 -13.52 -9.11 -32.64
N ALA A 540 -12.90 -10.07 -31.95
CA ALA A 540 -12.28 -9.80 -30.66
C ALA A 540 -11.24 -8.68 -30.75
N THR A 541 -10.39 -8.70 -31.78
CA THR A 541 -9.36 -7.68 -32.00
C THR A 541 -9.97 -6.29 -32.24
N GLU A 542 -11.02 -6.21 -33.07
CA GLU A 542 -11.70 -4.93 -33.40
C GLU A 542 -12.44 -4.34 -32.19
N VAL A 543 -13.15 -5.16 -31.43
CA VAL A 543 -13.83 -4.72 -30.18
C VAL A 543 -12.80 -4.22 -29.13
N MET A 544 -11.70 -4.94 -28.97
CA MET A 544 -10.64 -4.53 -28.04
C MET A 544 -9.91 -3.26 -28.50
N ARG A 545 -9.75 -3.07 -29.81
CA ARG A 545 -9.20 -1.83 -30.39
C ARG A 545 -10.15 -0.64 -30.16
N ALA A 546 -11.46 -0.86 -30.33
CA ALA A 546 -12.47 0.16 -30.03
C ALA A 546 -12.47 0.55 -28.56
N LEU A 547 -12.40 -0.43 -27.65
CA LEU A 547 -12.25 -0.19 -26.22
C LEU A 547 -10.99 0.63 -25.91
N GLN A 548 -9.83 0.24 -26.45
CA GLN A 548 -8.59 0.98 -26.26
C GLN A 548 -8.71 2.43 -26.72
N GLY A 549 -9.33 2.66 -27.88
CA GLY A 549 -9.53 4.03 -28.40
C GLY A 549 -10.39 4.92 -27.49
N LEU A 550 -11.34 4.34 -26.73
CA LEU A 550 -12.13 5.06 -25.75
C LEU A 550 -11.35 5.30 -24.45
N ILE A 551 -10.58 4.32 -24.00
CA ILE A 551 -9.69 4.45 -22.83
C ILE A 551 -8.62 5.52 -23.08
N ASP A 552 -8.07 5.62 -24.28
CA ASP A 552 -7.05 6.63 -24.63
C ASP A 552 -7.57 8.08 -24.49
N ILE A 553 -8.89 8.29 -24.56
CA ILE A 553 -9.50 9.60 -24.30
C ILE A 553 -9.43 9.93 -22.80
N THR A 554 -9.56 8.94 -21.93
CA THR A 554 -9.51 9.09 -20.48
C THR A 554 -8.09 9.15 -19.94
N ALA A 555 -7.09 8.75 -20.73
CA ALA A 555 -5.68 8.72 -20.37
C ALA A 555 -4.85 9.61 -21.32
N PRO A 556 -4.83 10.94 -21.16
CA PRO A 556 -4.10 11.81 -22.07
C PRO A 556 -2.61 11.48 -22.06
N ALA A 557 -2.09 11.19 -23.24
CA ALA A 557 -0.67 11.08 -23.63
C ALA A 557 0.35 10.99 -22.48
N GLY A 558 0.45 9.82 -21.83
CA GLY A 558 1.49 9.54 -20.83
C GLY A 558 1.17 9.92 -19.37
N VAL A 559 -0.06 10.27 -19.05
CA VAL A 559 -0.55 10.40 -17.67
C VAL A 559 -1.45 9.21 -17.37
N THR A 560 -0.98 8.27 -16.57
CA THR A 560 -1.78 7.12 -16.12
C THR A 560 -2.83 7.62 -15.12
N MET A 561 -4.09 7.60 -15.50
CA MET A 561 -5.20 7.86 -14.61
C MET A 561 -5.73 6.51 -14.10
N SER A 562 -5.82 6.32 -12.80
CA SER A 562 -6.60 5.20 -12.24
C SER A 562 -8.09 5.51 -12.46
N ILE A 563 -8.74 4.75 -13.32
CA ILE A 563 -10.18 4.78 -13.55
C ILE A 563 -10.88 4.01 -12.42
#